data_7549de4713a0d5a43fba388a0a9a6cd1
#
_entry.id   7549de4713a0d5a43fba388a0a9a6cd1
#
_cell.length_a   1.000
_cell.length_b   1.000
_cell.length_c   1.000
_cell.angle_alpha   90.00
_cell.angle_beta   90.00
_cell.angle_gamma   90.00
#
_symmetry.space_group_name_H-M   'P 1'
#
loop_
_entity.id
_entity.type
_entity.pdbx_description
1 polymer ?
#
loop_
_entity_poly.entity_id
_entity_poly.type
_entity_poly.pdbx_seq_one_letter_code
_entity_poly.pdbx_strand_id
1 'polypeptide(L)'
;MIPKRRHNMGRATAVATLLGSALIAFPAFSVDLTVARSVDADGLDPQKASTTQSLQMTNLMFDTLLTMDKDGSVHPGLASAWSMSDDGKTYSFTIRDGVKCHDGTTFDAAAAKASVDRALNPATINPNLSSWGPIKTTSVDGKVLKLTLSEPYGPFASFLTSIQAAFICPSSVAGGEFKPIGTGPFKFVSWTRNDSLKLEANPDYKNVNPLITNPGKPHIEKLTFKVIPEAVARMAALRSGEVDMVEPSLEEAADLKADNNFKVYAAELSGQQMLAAFTWKIKPFDNPDIRKAIGMAMNRDAYASIAFEGLVNTANCPVAPNLFATDEALCATWGVKYDPVAAKALMAKAGYGPDHPLKIKLLVHKLPGWDQMHQIMQQDLAAIGVDAQIETREVAAFFDYMKGVNAKTDGEPAVWTMGMSGVDPDYLYFLWKQPGFVNMGLNADVDKMLEEQRKLSGDARAAKIHQIEKYLMENAYAIPLLSPGWGWLMASTSKVDGFKMGFMVSLIFNDVTKS
;
A
#
# COMPACT_ATOMS: atom_id res chain seq x y z
N MET A 1 106.22 -4.32 24.03
CA MET A 1 105.58 -3.67 25.19
C MET A 1 104.34 -2.97 24.70
N ILE A 2 103.14 -3.50 24.98
CA ILE A 2 101.90 -3.00 24.52
C ILE A 2 101.03 -2.67 25.71
N PRO A 3 100.52 -1.45 25.91
CA PRO A 3 99.62 -1.15 27.02
C PRO A 3 98.17 -1.50 26.71
N LYS A 4 97.51 -2.12 27.69
CA LYS A 4 96.10 -2.47 27.68
C LYS A 4 95.22 -1.22 27.76
N ARG A 5 94.25 -1.05 26.83
CA ARG A 5 93.15 -0.09 26.93
C ARG A 5 91.97 -0.73 27.64
N ARG A 6 91.44 -0.05 28.66
CA ARG A 6 90.24 -0.38 29.41
C ARG A 6 88.99 0.11 28.59
N HIS A 7 87.99 -0.77 28.42
CA HIS A 7 86.70 -0.40 27.88
C HIS A 7 85.81 0.09 29.04
N ASN A 8 85.34 1.31 28.93
CA ASN A 8 84.24 1.85 29.71
C ASN A 8 82.93 1.46 29.03
N MET A 9 82.04 0.71 29.72
CA MET A 9 80.67 0.46 29.32
C MET A 9 79.84 1.65 29.78
N GLY A 10 79.42 2.46 28.81
CA GLY A 10 78.35 3.48 28.99
C GLY A 10 76.98 2.83 29.04
N ARG A 11 76.26 3.07 30.10
CA ARG A 11 74.84 2.72 30.20
C ARG A 11 74.04 3.64 29.29
N ALA A 12 73.38 3.09 28.20
CA ALA A 12 72.39 3.78 27.39
C ALA A 12 71.05 3.67 28.10
N THR A 13 70.52 4.79 28.54
CA THR A 13 69.12 4.92 29.05
C THR A 13 68.16 5.06 27.85
N ALA A 14 67.40 4.01 27.60
CA ALA A 14 66.33 4.06 26.57
C ALA A 14 65.14 4.85 27.12
N VAL A 15 64.86 6.02 26.54
CA VAL A 15 63.64 6.79 26.76
C VAL A 15 62.58 6.21 25.81
N ALA A 16 61.59 5.49 26.34
CA ALA A 16 60.43 5.01 25.62
C ALA A 16 59.44 6.17 25.47
N THR A 17 59.36 6.73 24.27
CA THR A 17 58.31 7.73 23.92
C THR A 17 57.02 6.99 23.64
N LEU A 18 56.05 7.03 24.56
CA LEU A 18 54.67 6.60 24.36
C LEU A 18 53.97 7.60 23.44
N LEU A 19 53.85 7.28 22.15
CA LEU A 19 52.92 7.94 21.22
C LEU A 19 51.50 7.49 21.57
N GLY A 20 50.80 8.31 22.35
CA GLY A 20 49.37 8.17 22.56
C GLY A 20 48.64 8.49 21.27
N SER A 21 48.12 7.48 20.56
CA SER A 21 47.18 7.64 19.47
C SER A 21 45.88 8.19 20.03
N ALA A 22 45.69 9.52 19.99
CA ALA A 22 44.39 10.12 20.22
C ALA A 22 43.51 9.69 19.06
N LEU A 23 42.59 8.76 19.30
CA LEU A 23 41.45 8.50 18.44
C LEU A 23 40.62 9.79 18.40
N ILE A 24 40.80 10.58 17.36
CA ILE A 24 39.90 11.69 17.04
C ILE A 24 38.59 11.01 16.63
N ALA A 25 37.63 10.93 17.55
CA ALA A 25 36.26 10.61 17.24
C ALA A 25 35.73 11.76 16.40
N PHE A 26 35.68 11.60 15.07
CA PHE A 26 34.90 12.48 14.21
C PHE A 26 33.46 12.42 14.72
N PRO A 27 32.81 13.57 14.96
CA PRO A 27 31.37 13.57 15.23
C PRO A 27 30.72 12.86 14.07
N ALA A 28 30.03 11.76 14.33
CA ALA A 28 29.14 11.15 13.35
C ALA A 28 28.13 12.25 13.00
N PHE A 29 28.23 12.80 11.79
CA PHE A 29 27.21 13.74 11.32
C PHE A 29 25.88 13.02 11.35
N SER A 30 24.97 13.48 12.22
CA SER A 30 23.58 13.02 12.23
C SER A 30 23.00 13.28 10.84
N VAL A 31 22.60 12.21 10.16
CA VAL A 31 21.97 12.34 8.85
C VAL A 31 20.48 12.57 9.09
N ASP A 32 20.05 13.81 8.97
CA ASP A 32 18.67 14.21 9.12
C ASP A 32 17.99 14.27 7.75
N LEU A 33 16.75 13.76 7.68
CA LEU A 33 15.94 13.78 6.45
C LEU A 33 14.63 14.52 6.71
N THR A 34 14.31 15.46 5.84
CA THR A 34 13.04 16.22 5.91
C THR A 34 12.19 15.91 4.68
N VAL A 35 10.95 15.50 4.92
CA VAL A 35 9.96 15.15 3.89
C VAL A 35 8.79 16.12 3.98
N ALA A 36 8.42 16.80 2.90
CA ALA A 36 7.23 17.64 2.88
C ALA A 36 6.02 16.88 2.28
N ARG A 37 4.87 17.02 2.92
CA ARG A 37 3.60 16.39 2.55
C ARG A 37 2.51 17.43 2.39
N SER A 38 1.49 17.06 1.60
CA SER A 38 0.32 17.93 1.38
C SER A 38 -0.66 17.93 2.56
N VAL A 39 -0.81 16.77 3.22
CA VAL A 39 -1.81 16.52 4.27
C VAL A 39 -1.17 15.78 5.43
N ASP A 40 -1.58 16.12 6.63
CA ASP A 40 -1.15 15.45 7.87
C ASP A 40 -1.85 14.10 8.07
N ALA A 41 -1.33 13.27 8.96
CA ALA A 41 -2.02 12.11 9.51
C ALA A 41 -3.22 12.55 10.36
N ASP A 42 -4.31 11.78 10.35
CA ASP A 42 -5.46 11.99 11.23
C ASP A 42 -5.25 11.34 12.61
N GLY A 43 -4.36 10.36 12.72
CA GLY A 43 -3.99 9.68 13.96
C GLY A 43 -2.72 8.86 13.81
N LEU A 44 -2.10 8.50 14.94
CA LEU A 44 -0.90 7.66 15.00
C LEU A 44 -1.15 6.30 15.69
N ASP A 45 -2.41 5.97 15.99
CA ASP A 45 -2.82 4.65 16.49
C ASP A 45 -3.09 3.73 15.28
N PRO A 46 -2.25 2.71 14.99
CA PRO A 46 -2.38 1.88 13.80
C PRO A 46 -3.68 1.06 13.79
N GLN A 47 -4.26 0.77 14.96
CA GLN A 47 -5.50 0.01 15.08
C GLN A 47 -6.75 0.89 14.93
N LYS A 48 -6.58 2.21 14.78
CA LYS A 48 -7.65 3.20 14.49
C LYS A 48 -7.42 3.94 13.17
N ALA A 49 -6.23 3.81 12.59
CA ALA A 49 -5.88 4.47 11.34
C ALA A 49 -6.70 3.91 10.17
N SER A 50 -7.27 4.81 9.36
CA SER A 50 -8.05 4.46 8.18
C SER A 50 -7.58 5.21 6.93
N THR A 51 -6.88 6.35 7.11
CA THR A 51 -6.34 7.12 6.00
C THR A 51 -4.97 6.61 5.58
N THR A 52 -4.64 6.73 4.30
CA THR A 52 -3.32 6.36 3.78
C THR A 52 -2.20 7.14 4.48
N GLN A 53 -2.44 8.43 4.78
CA GLN A 53 -1.48 9.28 5.47
C GLN A 53 -1.13 8.74 6.86
N SER A 54 -2.13 8.34 7.63
CA SER A 54 -1.90 7.74 8.95
C SER A 54 -1.23 6.36 8.86
N LEU A 55 -1.64 5.53 7.90
CA LEU A 55 -1.03 4.22 7.68
C LEU A 55 0.46 4.35 7.29
N GLN A 56 0.82 5.33 6.46
CA GLN A 56 2.21 5.61 6.11
C GLN A 56 3.05 6.03 7.32
N MET A 57 2.51 6.88 8.20
CA MET A 57 3.23 7.32 9.41
C MET A 57 3.35 6.19 10.44
N THR A 58 2.28 5.41 10.63
CA THR A 58 2.31 4.28 11.57
C THR A 58 3.24 3.15 11.10
N ASN A 59 3.38 2.92 9.79
CA ASN A 59 4.34 1.96 9.24
C ASN A 59 5.80 2.22 9.63
N LEU A 60 6.15 3.45 9.97
CA LEU A 60 7.50 3.80 10.40
C LEU A 60 7.77 3.43 11.87
N MET A 61 6.72 3.31 12.68
CA MET A 61 6.81 3.11 14.13
C MET A 61 6.40 1.72 14.59
N PHE A 62 5.66 0.98 13.76
CA PHE A 62 5.10 -0.32 14.14
C PHE A 62 5.43 -1.39 13.11
N ASP A 63 5.61 -2.62 13.58
CA ASP A 63 5.80 -3.80 12.74
C ASP A 63 4.56 -4.70 12.76
N THR A 64 4.57 -5.68 11.84
CA THR A 64 3.54 -6.70 11.66
C THR A 64 4.07 -8.10 12.02
N LEU A 65 3.18 -9.07 12.27
CA LEU A 65 3.60 -10.46 12.53
C LEU A 65 4.34 -11.08 11.35
N LEU A 66 3.87 -10.78 10.16
CA LEU A 66 4.40 -11.28 8.89
C LEU A 66 4.76 -10.09 7.99
N THR A 67 5.58 -10.32 6.99
CA THR A 67 5.97 -9.33 5.98
C THR A 67 5.70 -9.90 4.58
N MET A 68 5.74 -9.06 3.57
CA MET A 68 5.50 -9.46 2.18
C MET A 68 6.67 -8.98 1.31
N ASP A 69 7.13 -9.84 0.41
CA ASP A 69 8.14 -9.46 -0.59
C ASP A 69 7.51 -8.90 -1.86
N LYS A 70 8.35 -8.50 -2.81
CA LYS A 70 7.92 -7.90 -4.09
C LYS A 70 7.02 -8.80 -4.95
N ASP A 71 7.05 -10.12 -4.72
CA ASP A 71 6.28 -11.10 -5.49
C ASP A 71 4.96 -11.48 -4.78
N GLY A 72 4.63 -10.77 -3.68
CA GLY A 72 3.43 -11.04 -2.87
C GLY A 72 3.53 -12.26 -1.96
N SER A 73 4.71 -12.88 -1.84
CA SER A 73 4.93 -14.00 -0.93
C SER A 73 5.05 -13.53 0.51
N VAL A 74 4.46 -14.30 1.42
CA VAL A 74 4.43 -13.99 2.86
C VAL A 74 5.67 -14.55 3.55
N HIS A 75 6.33 -13.71 4.33
CA HIS A 75 7.56 -14.00 5.05
C HIS A 75 7.45 -13.72 6.55
N PRO A 76 8.40 -14.25 7.39
CA PRO A 76 8.49 -13.90 8.80
C PRO A 76 8.63 -12.39 9.02
N GLY A 77 7.93 -11.90 10.08
CA GLY A 77 8.03 -10.53 10.60
C GLY A 77 8.40 -10.55 12.08
N LEU A 78 7.55 -10.02 12.96
CA LEU A 78 7.66 -10.21 14.41
C LEU A 78 7.55 -11.68 14.81
N ALA A 79 6.84 -12.50 14.03
CA ALA A 79 6.91 -13.94 14.13
C ALA A 79 8.12 -14.45 13.33
N SER A 80 8.98 -15.24 13.95
CA SER A 80 10.14 -15.90 13.30
C SER A 80 9.73 -17.12 12.47
N ALA A 81 8.58 -17.72 12.79
CA ALA A 81 7.95 -18.81 12.06
C ALA A 81 6.45 -18.83 12.35
N TRP A 82 5.68 -19.41 11.44
CA TRP A 82 4.27 -19.67 11.67
C TRP A 82 3.85 -20.99 11.03
N SER A 83 2.75 -21.54 11.53
CA SER A 83 2.10 -22.72 10.95
C SER A 83 0.58 -22.58 11.06
N MET A 84 -0.12 -23.30 10.18
CA MET A 84 -1.56 -23.43 10.18
C MET A 84 -1.92 -24.90 10.41
N SER A 85 -2.95 -25.16 11.23
CA SER A 85 -3.47 -26.53 11.42
C SER A 85 -4.10 -27.06 10.12
N ASP A 86 -4.20 -28.39 9.99
CA ASP A 86 -4.73 -29.07 8.79
C ASP A 86 -6.18 -28.66 8.46
N ASP A 87 -6.96 -28.31 9.50
CA ASP A 87 -8.33 -27.82 9.33
C ASP A 87 -8.41 -26.32 8.96
N GLY A 88 -7.27 -25.66 8.80
CA GLY A 88 -7.17 -24.25 8.42
C GLY A 88 -7.65 -23.24 9.48
N LYS A 89 -7.87 -23.67 10.73
CA LYS A 89 -8.50 -22.83 11.76
C LYS A 89 -7.56 -22.30 12.82
N THR A 90 -6.44 -22.95 13.08
CA THR A 90 -5.50 -22.51 14.11
C THR A 90 -4.18 -22.09 13.49
N TYR A 91 -3.83 -20.85 13.70
CA TYR A 91 -2.52 -20.30 13.34
C TYR A 91 -1.65 -20.20 14.60
N SER A 92 -0.43 -20.69 14.50
CA SER A 92 0.58 -20.64 15.56
C SER A 92 1.76 -19.80 15.08
N PHE A 93 2.05 -18.71 15.80
CA PHE A 93 3.13 -17.77 15.48
C PHE A 93 4.19 -17.82 16.57
N THR A 94 5.41 -18.24 16.24
CA THR A 94 6.55 -18.19 17.16
C THR A 94 7.12 -16.79 17.18
N ILE A 95 6.93 -16.04 18.24
CA ILE A 95 7.41 -14.65 18.35
C ILE A 95 8.94 -14.65 18.48
N ARG A 96 9.58 -13.76 17.72
CA ARG A 96 11.02 -13.60 17.63
C ARG A 96 11.64 -13.17 18.95
N ASP A 97 12.77 -13.77 19.31
CA ASP A 97 13.53 -13.39 20.51
C ASP A 97 14.24 -12.04 20.34
N GLY A 98 14.33 -11.31 21.43
CA GLY A 98 15.12 -10.09 21.53
C GLY A 98 14.52 -8.88 20.80
N VAL A 99 13.24 -8.94 20.43
CA VAL A 99 12.51 -7.76 19.95
C VAL A 99 12.20 -6.86 21.13
N LYS A 100 12.51 -5.58 20.97
CA LYS A 100 12.25 -4.55 21.98
C LYS A 100 11.25 -3.52 21.47
N CYS A 101 10.36 -3.12 22.34
CA CYS A 101 9.55 -1.93 22.17
C CYS A 101 10.41 -0.67 22.24
N HIS A 102 9.93 0.44 21.70
CA HIS A 102 10.61 1.74 21.69
C HIS A 102 10.99 2.26 23.10
N ASP A 103 10.26 1.82 24.13
CA ASP A 103 10.54 2.14 25.54
C ASP A 103 11.52 1.17 26.23
N GLY A 104 12.08 0.22 25.46
CA GLY A 104 13.04 -0.77 25.95
C GLY A 104 12.40 -2.03 26.55
N THR A 105 11.08 -2.08 26.72
CA THR A 105 10.40 -3.30 27.18
C THR A 105 10.46 -4.41 26.13
N THR A 106 10.37 -5.66 26.56
CA THR A 106 10.40 -6.81 25.64
C THR A 106 9.06 -6.95 24.93
N PHE A 107 9.10 -7.15 23.62
CA PHE A 107 7.95 -7.59 22.84
C PHE A 107 7.99 -9.11 22.69
N ASP A 108 7.09 -9.80 23.38
CA ASP A 108 6.97 -11.25 23.41
C ASP A 108 5.56 -11.73 22.99
N ALA A 109 5.28 -13.03 23.14
CA ALA A 109 3.99 -13.60 22.80
C ALA A 109 2.84 -13.03 23.64
N ALA A 110 3.09 -12.62 24.88
CA ALA A 110 2.08 -11.99 25.74
C ALA A 110 1.78 -10.57 25.25
N ALA A 111 2.79 -9.80 24.87
CA ALA A 111 2.64 -8.47 24.24
C ALA A 111 1.89 -8.58 22.92
N ALA A 112 2.23 -9.56 22.08
CA ALA A 112 1.55 -9.80 20.82
C ALA A 112 0.07 -10.16 21.04
N LYS A 113 -0.23 -11.03 22.00
CA LYS A 113 -1.63 -11.35 22.38
C LYS A 113 -2.39 -10.10 22.83
N ALA A 114 -1.81 -9.29 23.69
CA ALA A 114 -2.45 -8.06 24.18
C ALA A 114 -2.79 -7.09 23.03
N SER A 115 -1.91 -7.00 22.01
CA SER A 115 -2.15 -6.20 20.83
C SER A 115 -3.33 -6.74 20.00
N VAL A 116 -3.42 -8.06 19.79
CA VAL A 116 -4.55 -8.69 19.07
C VAL A 116 -5.85 -8.51 19.87
N ASP A 117 -5.83 -8.79 21.16
CA ASP A 117 -7.03 -8.64 22.02
C ASP A 117 -7.58 -7.21 21.97
N ARG A 118 -6.70 -6.20 21.93
CA ARG A 118 -7.11 -4.81 21.75
C ARG A 118 -7.70 -4.56 20.36
N ALA A 119 -7.07 -5.07 19.30
CA ALA A 119 -7.56 -4.90 17.93
C ALA A 119 -8.96 -5.49 17.75
N LEU A 120 -9.27 -6.58 18.46
CA LEU A 120 -10.56 -7.27 18.43
C LEU A 120 -11.59 -6.68 19.40
N ASN A 121 -11.18 -5.86 20.35
CA ASN A 121 -12.08 -5.26 21.34
C ASN A 121 -12.98 -4.21 20.67
N PRO A 122 -14.31 -4.32 20.76
CA PRO A 122 -15.24 -3.34 20.20
C PRO A 122 -14.98 -1.89 20.67
N ALA A 123 -14.48 -1.71 21.90
CA ALA A 123 -14.15 -0.39 22.45
C ALA A 123 -12.96 0.28 21.71
N THR A 124 -12.17 -0.46 20.97
CA THR A 124 -11.08 0.10 20.14
C THR A 124 -11.64 0.84 18.91
N ILE A 125 -12.85 0.47 18.44
CA ILE A 125 -13.46 1.00 17.22
C ILE A 125 -12.46 0.87 16.03
N ASN A 126 -11.97 -0.36 15.85
CA ASN A 126 -11.02 -0.66 14.78
C ASN A 126 -11.75 -0.67 13.42
N PRO A 127 -11.43 0.25 12.49
CA PRO A 127 -12.09 0.31 11.19
C PRO A 127 -11.79 -0.91 10.30
N ASN A 128 -10.71 -1.63 10.60
CA ASN A 128 -10.25 -2.81 9.85
C ASN A 128 -10.64 -4.13 10.52
N LEU A 129 -11.55 -4.12 11.50
CA LEU A 129 -11.90 -5.30 12.31
C LEU A 129 -12.35 -6.49 11.44
N SER A 130 -13.08 -6.24 10.36
CA SER A 130 -13.55 -7.30 9.45
C SER A 130 -12.41 -8.05 8.75
N SER A 131 -11.27 -7.39 8.53
CA SER A 131 -10.09 -7.98 7.88
C SER A 131 -9.30 -8.89 8.81
N TRP A 132 -9.48 -8.78 10.14
CA TRP A 132 -8.92 -9.74 11.10
C TRP A 132 -9.55 -11.12 11.00
N GLY A 133 -10.60 -11.28 10.19
CA GLY A 133 -11.29 -12.54 9.99
C GLY A 133 -12.03 -13.03 11.24
N PRO A 134 -12.50 -14.29 11.23
CA PRO A 134 -13.36 -14.82 12.28
C PRO A 134 -12.56 -15.36 13.47
N ILE A 135 -11.66 -14.57 14.07
CA ILE A 135 -10.90 -14.98 15.26
C ILE A 135 -11.88 -15.24 16.42
N LYS A 136 -11.82 -16.46 16.97
CA LYS A 136 -12.62 -16.92 18.09
C LYS A 136 -11.89 -16.83 19.41
N THR A 137 -10.61 -17.22 19.43
CA THR A 137 -9.80 -17.21 20.67
C THR A 137 -8.35 -16.84 20.35
N THR A 138 -7.71 -16.20 21.34
CA THR A 138 -6.28 -15.91 21.37
C THR A 138 -5.66 -16.58 22.59
N SER A 139 -4.51 -17.20 22.46
CA SER A 139 -3.79 -17.82 23.58
C SER A 139 -2.29 -17.77 23.38
N VAL A 140 -1.55 -17.96 24.47
CA VAL A 140 -0.08 -18.02 24.48
C VAL A 140 0.38 -19.34 25.07
N ASP A 141 1.35 -19.95 24.41
CA ASP A 141 2.04 -21.16 24.86
C ASP A 141 3.55 -20.93 24.72
N GLY A 142 4.20 -20.57 25.81
CA GLY A 142 5.60 -20.15 25.81
C GLY A 142 5.81 -18.93 24.90
N LYS A 143 6.56 -19.12 23.80
CA LYS A 143 6.84 -18.07 22.80
C LYS A 143 5.80 -18.04 21.66
N VAL A 144 4.81 -18.91 21.68
CA VAL A 144 3.86 -19.08 20.59
C VAL A 144 2.56 -18.36 20.90
N LEU A 145 2.22 -17.38 20.04
CA LEU A 145 0.88 -16.82 19.95
C LEU A 145 0.01 -17.76 19.10
N LYS A 146 -1.11 -18.23 19.64
CA LYS A 146 -2.09 -19.03 18.91
C LYS A 146 -3.37 -18.22 18.68
N LEU A 147 -3.79 -18.15 17.42
CA LEU A 147 -5.03 -17.51 16.99
C LEU A 147 -5.93 -18.60 16.40
N THR A 148 -7.07 -18.86 17.06
CA THR A 148 -8.02 -19.87 16.58
C THR A 148 -9.23 -19.18 15.96
N LEU A 149 -9.54 -19.53 14.72
CA LEU A 149 -10.65 -19.02 13.93
C LEU A 149 -11.87 -19.92 14.10
N SER A 150 -13.08 -19.39 13.94
CA SER A 150 -14.32 -20.19 13.93
C SER A 150 -14.45 -21.02 12.64
N GLU A 151 -13.88 -20.54 11.53
CA GLU A 151 -13.81 -21.21 10.22
C GLU A 151 -12.49 -20.88 9.52
N PRO A 152 -12.06 -21.64 8.50
CA PRO A 152 -10.87 -21.31 7.72
C PRO A 152 -11.01 -19.93 7.07
N TYR A 153 -9.88 -19.19 7.01
CA TYR A 153 -9.84 -17.86 6.40
C TYR A 153 -8.54 -17.66 5.60
N GLY A 154 -8.62 -17.91 4.30
CA GLY A 154 -7.46 -17.89 3.38
C GLY A 154 -6.69 -16.56 3.34
N PRO A 155 -7.34 -15.38 3.41
CA PRO A 155 -6.64 -14.09 3.42
C PRO A 155 -5.83 -13.79 4.68
N PHE A 156 -5.91 -14.61 5.73
CA PHE A 156 -5.44 -14.26 7.07
C PHE A 156 -3.95 -13.96 7.13
N ALA A 157 -3.12 -14.83 6.53
CA ALA A 157 -1.66 -14.62 6.54
C ALA A 157 -1.26 -13.36 5.75
N SER A 158 -1.87 -13.11 4.59
CA SER A 158 -1.62 -11.89 3.82
C SER A 158 -2.05 -10.63 4.59
N PHE A 159 -3.21 -10.67 5.25
CA PHE A 159 -3.65 -9.54 6.08
C PHE A 159 -2.65 -9.21 7.20
N LEU A 160 -2.03 -10.22 7.82
CA LEU A 160 -1.04 -10.02 8.88
C LEU A 160 0.31 -9.43 8.38
N THR A 161 0.46 -9.19 7.08
CA THR A 161 1.55 -8.39 6.50
C THR A 161 1.20 -6.91 6.38
N SER A 162 -0.09 -6.57 6.43
CA SER A 162 -0.57 -5.20 6.29
C SER A 162 -0.34 -4.38 7.55
N ILE A 163 0.03 -3.10 7.39
CA ILE A 163 0.12 -2.16 8.52
C ILE A 163 -1.21 -1.97 9.26
N GLN A 164 -2.34 -2.29 8.64
CA GLN A 164 -3.65 -2.34 9.30
C GLN A 164 -3.73 -3.44 10.39
N ALA A 165 -2.84 -4.43 10.33
CA ALA A 165 -2.63 -5.46 11.33
C ALA A 165 -1.39 -5.22 12.21
N ALA A 166 -0.90 -3.98 12.29
CA ALA A 166 0.27 -3.64 13.08
C ALA A 166 0.10 -3.94 14.57
N PHE A 167 1.22 -4.33 15.18
CA PHE A 167 1.28 -4.69 16.58
C PHE A 167 1.77 -3.52 17.42
N ILE A 168 1.03 -3.20 18.46
CA ILE A 168 1.40 -2.18 19.44
C ILE A 168 2.04 -2.81 20.67
N CYS A 169 2.92 -2.08 21.34
CA CYS A 169 3.42 -2.48 22.64
C CYS A 169 2.38 -2.23 23.75
N PRO A 170 2.33 -3.05 24.82
CA PRO A 170 1.36 -2.86 25.92
C PRO A 170 1.44 -1.47 26.55
N SER A 171 2.62 -0.89 26.63
CA SER A 171 2.86 0.48 27.14
C SER A 171 2.22 1.58 26.32
N SER A 172 1.87 1.31 25.03
CA SER A 172 1.15 2.27 24.19
C SER A 172 -0.18 2.72 24.79
N VAL A 173 -0.82 1.91 25.61
CA VAL A 173 -2.16 2.15 26.19
C VAL A 173 -2.20 2.09 27.70
N ALA A 174 -1.10 1.83 28.38
CA ALA A 174 -1.04 1.65 29.83
C ALA A 174 -1.47 2.91 30.62
N GLY A 175 -1.35 4.10 30.04
CA GLY A 175 -1.71 5.38 30.63
C GLY A 175 -3.11 5.89 30.32
N GLY A 176 -3.94 5.10 29.60
CA GLY A 176 -5.27 5.54 29.14
C GLY A 176 -5.24 6.36 27.86
N GLU A 177 -4.25 7.22 27.66
CA GLU A 177 -4.00 7.93 26.40
C GLU A 177 -3.04 7.10 25.53
N PHE A 178 -3.33 7.03 24.23
CA PHE A 178 -2.48 6.29 23.29
C PHE A 178 -1.14 7.02 23.07
N LYS A 179 -0.04 6.26 23.21
CA LYS A 179 1.31 6.69 22.87
C LYS A 179 1.85 5.84 21.72
N PRO A 180 2.50 6.41 20.70
CA PRO A 180 3.01 5.64 19.56
C PRO A 180 4.28 4.85 19.95
N ILE A 181 4.12 3.78 20.73
CA ILE A 181 5.20 2.89 21.17
C ILE A 181 5.04 1.56 20.44
N GLY A 182 5.87 1.35 19.42
CA GLY A 182 5.93 0.12 18.62
C GLY A 182 7.30 -0.53 18.70
N THR A 183 7.59 -1.37 17.72
CA THR A 183 8.85 -2.07 17.52
C THR A 183 9.58 -1.63 16.26
N GLY A 184 8.99 -0.72 15.49
CA GLY A 184 9.40 -0.31 14.16
C GLY A 184 10.75 0.42 14.09
N PRO A 185 11.19 0.77 12.85
CA PRO A 185 12.51 1.35 12.60
C PRO A 185 12.69 2.76 13.16
N PHE A 186 11.64 3.49 13.41
CA PHE A 186 11.69 4.84 13.96
C PHE A 186 10.85 4.97 15.22
N LYS A 187 11.33 5.76 16.18
CA LYS A 187 10.66 6.12 17.44
C LYS A 187 9.98 7.47 17.31
N PHE A 188 8.82 7.61 17.93
CA PHE A 188 8.12 8.88 18.05
C PHE A 188 8.87 9.88 18.93
N VAL A 189 9.01 11.12 18.45
CA VAL A 189 9.60 12.24 19.21
C VAL A 189 8.53 13.28 19.53
N SER A 190 7.86 13.82 18.50
CA SER A 190 6.83 14.83 18.68
C SER A 190 5.92 14.93 17.46
N TRP A 191 4.68 15.37 17.67
CA TRP A 191 3.73 15.66 16.61
C TRP A 191 2.97 16.95 16.91
N THR A 192 3.16 17.94 16.06
CA THR A 192 2.35 19.16 16.04
C THR A 192 1.41 19.07 14.84
N ARG A 193 0.11 18.91 15.09
CA ARG A 193 -0.90 18.71 14.04
C ARG A 193 -0.84 19.84 13.00
N ASN A 194 -0.93 19.43 11.72
CA ASN A 194 -0.86 20.31 10.54
C ASN A 194 0.45 21.13 10.42
N ASP A 195 1.50 20.73 11.13
CA ASP A 195 2.82 21.34 11.07
C ASP A 195 3.90 20.27 10.83
N SER A 196 4.17 19.43 11.83
CA SER A 196 5.25 18.47 11.70
C SER A 196 5.12 17.24 12.60
N LEU A 197 5.54 16.08 12.07
CA LEU A 197 5.83 14.85 12.80
C LEU A 197 7.34 14.61 12.81
N LYS A 198 7.93 14.41 13.99
CA LYS A 198 9.35 14.14 14.17
C LYS A 198 9.57 12.76 14.75
N LEU A 199 10.44 12.02 14.11
CA LEU A 199 10.83 10.67 14.46
C LEU A 199 12.36 10.59 14.61
N GLU A 200 12.85 9.63 15.41
CA GLU A 200 14.27 9.29 15.52
C GLU A 200 14.50 7.81 15.23
N ALA A 201 15.67 7.46 14.72
CA ALA A 201 15.99 6.06 14.42
C ALA A 201 15.96 5.19 15.70
N ASN A 202 15.38 4.01 15.58
CA ASN A 202 15.40 3.01 16.64
C ASN A 202 16.75 2.29 16.65
N PRO A 203 17.62 2.49 17.65
CA PRO A 203 18.94 1.86 17.69
C PRO A 203 18.89 0.34 17.90
N ASP A 204 17.80 -0.17 18.47
CA ASP A 204 17.59 -1.59 18.74
C ASP A 204 16.86 -2.31 17.60
N TYR A 205 16.51 -1.60 16.51
CA TYR A 205 15.77 -2.17 15.39
C TYR A 205 16.55 -3.30 14.72
N LYS A 206 15.82 -4.38 14.43
CA LYS A 206 16.33 -5.52 13.66
C LYS A 206 15.38 -5.76 12.50
N ASN A 207 15.89 -5.51 11.30
CA ASN A 207 15.09 -5.69 10.09
C ASN A 207 14.73 -7.16 9.87
N VAL A 208 13.49 -7.35 9.46
CA VAL A 208 12.93 -8.65 9.07
C VAL A 208 12.14 -8.57 7.76
N ASN A 209 11.98 -7.37 7.21
CA ASN A 209 11.25 -7.15 5.97
C ASN A 209 12.17 -7.43 4.76
N PRO A 210 11.80 -8.35 3.84
CA PRO A 210 12.62 -8.71 2.67
C PRO A 210 12.82 -7.56 1.68
N LEU A 211 12.00 -6.51 1.72
CA LEU A 211 12.17 -5.30 0.88
C LEU A 211 13.32 -4.40 1.36
N ILE A 212 13.85 -4.64 2.56
CA ILE A 212 14.86 -3.82 3.22
C ILE A 212 16.20 -4.58 3.23
N THR A 213 17.27 -3.92 2.81
CA THR A 213 18.61 -4.52 2.80
C THR A 213 19.42 -4.21 4.06
N ASN A 214 19.17 -3.09 4.72
CA ASN A 214 19.80 -2.74 5.99
C ASN A 214 19.32 -3.65 7.12
N PRO A 215 20.20 -4.43 7.78
CA PRO A 215 19.79 -5.42 8.78
C PRO A 215 19.43 -4.83 10.15
N GLY A 216 19.65 -3.54 10.37
CA GLY A 216 19.51 -2.94 11.70
C GLY A 216 18.96 -1.52 11.68
N LYS A 217 19.51 -0.72 12.59
CA LYS A 217 19.15 0.70 12.73
C LYS A 217 19.15 1.42 11.38
N PRO A 218 18.11 2.23 11.05
CA PRO A 218 18.13 3.09 9.87
C PRO A 218 19.37 3.98 9.81
N HIS A 219 19.84 4.29 8.59
CA HIS A 219 20.99 5.20 8.43
C HIS A 219 20.62 6.65 8.73
N ILE A 220 19.35 7.03 8.56
CA ILE A 220 18.82 8.34 8.93
C ILE A 220 18.62 8.38 10.44
N GLU A 221 19.21 9.38 11.12
CA GLU A 221 19.09 9.56 12.57
C GLU A 221 17.75 10.23 12.96
N LYS A 222 17.37 11.26 12.21
CA LYS A 222 16.10 11.99 12.41
C LYS A 222 15.33 12.08 11.11
N LEU A 223 14.06 11.76 11.20
CA LEU A 223 13.11 11.86 10.09
C LEU A 223 12.00 12.84 10.48
N THR A 224 11.89 13.92 9.72
CA THR A 224 10.88 14.96 9.94
C THR A 224 9.93 15.03 8.76
N PHE A 225 8.63 14.89 9.03
CA PHE A 225 7.60 15.19 8.05
C PHE A 225 7.05 16.59 8.33
N LYS A 226 7.11 17.49 7.33
CA LYS A 226 6.50 18.82 7.36
C LYS A 226 5.22 18.81 6.54
N VAL A 227 4.19 19.49 7.02
CA VAL A 227 2.94 19.70 6.28
C VAL A 227 3.02 21.01 5.53
N ILE A 228 3.08 20.95 4.21
CA ILE A 228 3.08 22.10 3.30
C ILE A 228 1.95 21.85 2.28
N PRO A 229 0.74 22.36 2.51
CA PRO A 229 -0.43 22.05 1.67
C PRO A 229 -0.27 22.50 0.22
N GLU A 230 0.32 23.68 0.01
CA GLU A 230 0.45 24.28 -1.31
C GLU A 230 1.54 23.58 -2.15
N ALA A 231 1.18 23.02 -3.31
CA ALA A 231 2.09 22.27 -4.19
C ALA A 231 3.30 23.12 -4.61
N VAL A 232 3.06 24.35 -5.06
CA VAL A 232 4.13 25.27 -5.47
C VAL A 232 5.13 25.54 -4.32
N ALA A 233 4.65 25.68 -3.09
CA ALA A 233 5.52 25.86 -1.92
C ALA A 233 6.33 24.61 -1.60
N ARG A 234 5.74 23.41 -1.71
CA ARG A 234 6.47 22.14 -1.54
C ARG A 234 7.60 22.00 -2.55
N MET A 235 7.32 22.30 -3.83
CA MET A 235 8.32 22.25 -4.89
C MET A 235 9.44 23.28 -4.70
N ALA A 236 9.11 24.49 -4.27
CA ALA A 236 10.11 25.52 -3.95
C ALA A 236 11.02 25.05 -2.80
N ALA A 237 10.47 24.45 -1.75
CA ALA A 237 11.22 23.90 -0.63
C ALA A 237 12.17 22.75 -1.06
N LEU A 238 11.75 21.86 -1.98
CA LEU A 238 12.62 20.83 -2.56
C LEU A 238 13.75 21.43 -3.38
N ARG A 239 13.45 22.37 -4.27
CA ARG A 239 14.43 23.00 -5.17
C ARG A 239 15.45 23.85 -4.41
N SER A 240 15.06 24.48 -3.29
CA SER A 240 15.97 25.25 -2.42
C SER A 240 16.81 24.35 -1.48
N GLY A 241 16.45 23.08 -1.31
CA GLY A 241 17.07 22.18 -0.35
C GLY A 241 16.59 22.38 1.09
N GLU A 242 15.49 23.12 1.32
CA GLU A 242 14.84 23.21 2.63
C GLU A 242 14.25 21.87 3.07
N VAL A 243 13.79 21.07 2.11
CA VAL A 243 13.37 19.70 2.32
C VAL A 243 14.09 18.77 1.34
N ASP A 244 14.26 17.52 1.72
CA ASP A 244 14.98 16.51 0.96
C ASP A 244 14.07 15.73 0.02
N MET A 245 12.80 15.57 0.42
CA MET A 245 11.78 14.82 -0.32
C MET A 245 10.42 15.52 -0.23
N VAL A 246 9.59 15.25 -1.24
CA VAL A 246 8.21 15.79 -1.31
C VAL A 246 7.23 14.77 -1.90
N GLU A 247 5.94 14.99 -1.68
CA GLU A 247 4.85 14.44 -2.50
C GLU A 247 4.57 15.42 -3.65
N PRO A 248 5.04 15.15 -4.89
CA PRO A 248 4.75 16.00 -6.04
C PRO A 248 3.33 15.76 -6.58
N SER A 249 2.80 16.69 -7.37
CA SER A 249 1.71 16.39 -8.31
C SER A 249 2.21 15.52 -9.47
N LEU A 250 1.31 15.01 -10.31
CA LEU A 250 1.69 14.26 -11.51
C LEU A 250 2.52 15.09 -12.48
N GLU A 251 2.08 16.32 -12.75
CA GLU A 251 2.78 17.27 -13.64
C GLU A 251 4.17 17.61 -13.09
N GLU A 252 4.28 17.92 -11.79
CA GLU A 252 5.56 18.20 -11.15
C GLU A 252 6.49 16.98 -11.16
N ALA A 253 5.96 15.76 -11.01
CA ALA A 253 6.74 14.54 -11.07
C ALA A 253 7.32 14.30 -12.47
N ALA A 254 6.57 14.60 -13.52
CA ALA A 254 7.06 14.51 -14.90
C ALA A 254 8.23 15.49 -15.14
N ASP A 255 8.09 16.75 -14.70
CA ASP A 255 9.15 17.74 -14.75
C ASP A 255 10.41 17.33 -13.98
N LEU A 256 10.24 16.81 -12.76
CA LEU A 256 11.35 16.34 -11.93
C LEU A 256 12.06 15.13 -12.54
N LYS A 257 11.31 14.22 -13.19
CA LYS A 257 11.87 13.04 -13.86
C LYS A 257 12.80 13.41 -15.00
N ALA A 258 12.59 14.56 -15.64
CA ALA A 258 13.45 15.10 -16.70
C ALA A 258 14.71 15.81 -16.17
N ASP A 259 14.81 16.10 -14.87
CA ASP A 259 15.93 16.82 -14.24
C ASP A 259 16.78 15.86 -13.40
N ASN A 260 18.04 15.64 -13.79
CA ASN A 260 18.98 14.75 -13.10
C ASN A 260 19.32 15.15 -11.64
N ASN A 261 18.92 16.36 -11.22
CA ASN A 261 19.07 16.79 -9.83
C ASN A 261 18.03 16.18 -8.89
N PHE A 262 17.05 15.47 -9.44
CA PHE A 262 15.96 14.86 -8.68
C PHE A 262 15.76 13.38 -9.03
N LYS A 263 15.05 12.68 -8.17
CA LYS A 263 14.59 11.30 -8.38
C LYS A 263 13.10 11.25 -8.11
N VAL A 264 12.36 10.52 -8.93
CA VAL A 264 10.92 10.29 -8.75
C VAL A 264 10.68 8.82 -8.48
N TYR A 265 9.87 8.53 -7.49
CA TYR A 265 9.52 7.19 -7.05
C TYR A 265 8.01 6.98 -7.24
N ALA A 266 7.64 5.99 -7.99
CA ALA A 266 6.26 5.52 -8.12
C ALA A 266 6.03 4.32 -7.20
N ALA A 267 4.79 4.14 -6.76
CA ALA A 267 4.42 3.06 -5.85
C ALA A 267 4.19 1.73 -6.62
N GLU A 268 5.23 1.17 -7.22
CA GLU A 268 5.16 -0.06 -8.05
C GLU A 268 4.59 -1.28 -7.31
N LEU A 269 4.84 -1.37 -6.00
CA LEU A 269 4.36 -2.47 -5.15
C LEU A 269 3.13 -2.07 -4.33
N SER A 270 2.33 -1.12 -4.80
CA SER A 270 1.24 -0.57 -3.98
C SER A 270 0.10 -1.55 -3.68
N GLY A 271 -0.03 -2.64 -4.41
CA GLY A 271 -1.22 -3.49 -4.39
C GLY A 271 -2.47 -2.77 -4.89
N GLN A 272 -2.28 -1.71 -5.70
CA GLN A 272 -3.36 -0.87 -6.22
C GLN A 272 -3.76 -1.30 -7.62
N GLN A 273 -5.07 -1.33 -7.82
CA GLN A 273 -5.70 -1.65 -9.09
C GLN A 273 -6.81 -0.64 -9.38
N MET A 274 -6.79 -0.05 -10.56
CA MET A 274 -7.90 0.76 -11.07
C MET A 274 -8.74 -0.05 -12.04
N LEU A 275 -10.03 -0.03 -11.86
CA LEU A 275 -10.99 -0.66 -12.76
C LEU A 275 -12.16 0.28 -13.08
N ALA A 276 -12.77 0.06 -14.24
CA ALA A 276 -14.08 0.58 -14.56
C ALA A 276 -15.15 -0.52 -14.38
N ALA A 277 -16.31 -0.09 -13.90
CA ALA A 277 -17.46 -0.96 -13.74
C ALA A 277 -18.76 -0.20 -14.04
N PHE A 278 -19.89 -0.88 -13.93
CA PHE A 278 -21.16 -0.42 -14.46
C PHE A 278 -22.26 -0.50 -13.40
N THR A 279 -23.29 0.34 -13.52
CA THR A 279 -24.57 0.12 -12.86
C THR A 279 -25.35 -0.99 -13.60
N TRP A 280 -24.81 -2.21 -13.56
CA TRP A 280 -25.16 -3.32 -14.44
C TRP A 280 -26.62 -3.79 -14.33
N LYS A 281 -27.34 -3.44 -13.26
CA LYS A 281 -28.78 -3.72 -13.07
C LYS A 281 -29.67 -2.73 -13.81
N ILE A 282 -29.10 -1.57 -14.21
CA ILE A 282 -29.82 -0.50 -14.90
C ILE A 282 -29.61 -0.65 -16.41
N LYS A 283 -30.71 -0.65 -17.15
CA LYS A 283 -30.65 -0.71 -18.64
C LYS A 283 -29.91 0.51 -19.20
N PRO A 284 -29.09 0.33 -20.26
CA PRO A 284 -28.92 -0.91 -21.02
C PRO A 284 -27.71 -1.75 -20.52
N PHE A 285 -27.14 -1.49 -19.34
CA PHE A 285 -25.98 -2.20 -18.82
C PHE A 285 -26.26 -3.61 -18.30
N ASP A 286 -27.51 -4.07 -18.33
CA ASP A 286 -27.87 -5.48 -18.22
C ASP A 286 -27.38 -6.30 -19.43
N ASN A 287 -27.18 -5.65 -20.59
CA ASN A 287 -26.64 -6.27 -21.80
C ASN A 287 -25.10 -6.33 -21.78
N PRO A 288 -24.48 -7.54 -21.78
CA PRO A 288 -23.03 -7.69 -21.77
C PRO A 288 -22.35 -7.15 -23.04
N ASP A 289 -23.02 -7.16 -24.22
CA ASP A 289 -22.44 -6.63 -25.46
C ASP A 289 -22.19 -5.12 -25.36
N ILE A 290 -23.07 -4.37 -24.67
CA ILE A 290 -22.89 -2.94 -24.43
C ILE A 290 -21.72 -2.69 -23.46
N ARG A 291 -21.62 -3.47 -22.38
CA ARG A 291 -20.49 -3.34 -21.45
C ARG A 291 -19.17 -3.66 -22.15
N LYS A 292 -19.14 -4.71 -22.99
CA LYS A 292 -17.96 -5.06 -23.81
C LYS A 292 -17.60 -3.93 -24.78
N ALA A 293 -18.58 -3.36 -25.48
CA ALA A 293 -18.34 -2.25 -26.40
C ALA A 293 -17.69 -1.05 -25.70
N ILE A 294 -18.19 -0.68 -24.52
CA ILE A 294 -17.61 0.40 -23.72
C ILE A 294 -16.17 0.06 -23.30
N GLY A 295 -15.93 -1.15 -22.80
CA GLY A 295 -14.57 -1.58 -22.43
C GLY A 295 -13.61 -1.63 -23.64
N MET A 296 -14.08 -2.04 -24.82
CA MET A 296 -13.30 -2.06 -26.06
C MET A 296 -12.97 -0.64 -26.58
N ALA A 297 -13.75 0.36 -26.23
CA ALA A 297 -13.49 1.76 -26.61
C ALA A 297 -12.43 2.42 -25.73
N MET A 298 -12.21 1.96 -24.50
CA MET A 298 -11.31 2.57 -23.52
C MET A 298 -9.83 2.39 -23.91
N ASN A 299 -9.18 3.50 -24.30
CA ASN A 299 -7.76 3.53 -24.66
C ASN A 299 -6.87 3.62 -23.41
N ARG A 300 -6.61 2.48 -22.78
CA ARG A 300 -5.83 2.40 -21.54
C ARG A 300 -4.40 2.92 -21.67
N ASP A 301 -3.78 2.76 -22.86
CA ASP A 301 -2.42 3.27 -23.14
C ASP A 301 -2.41 4.81 -23.17
N ALA A 302 -3.46 5.43 -23.72
CA ALA A 302 -3.61 6.88 -23.68
C ALA A 302 -3.83 7.38 -22.25
N TYR A 303 -4.59 6.65 -21.43
CA TYR A 303 -4.78 7.00 -20.02
C TYR A 303 -3.44 6.97 -19.27
N ALA A 304 -2.67 5.90 -19.40
CA ALA A 304 -1.36 5.78 -18.75
C ALA A 304 -0.37 6.85 -19.22
N SER A 305 -0.28 7.07 -20.52
CA SER A 305 0.76 7.95 -21.12
C SER A 305 0.39 9.43 -21.00
N ILE A 306 -0.88 9.82 -21.12
CA ILE A 306 -1.31 11.22 -21.15
C ILE A 306 -1.79 11.67 -19.77
N ALA A 307 -2.76 10.97 -19.17
CA ALA A 307 -3.34 11.41 -17.91
C ALA A 307 -2.42 11.16 -16.70
N PHE A 308 -1.54 10.16 -16.78
CA PHE A 308 -0.61 9.80 -15.72
C PHE A 308 0.85 9.96 -16.11
N GLU A 309 1.16 10.71 -17.19
CA GLU A 309 2.52 11.07 -17.60
C GLU A 309 3.47 9.86 -17.73
N GLY A 310 2.95 8.67 -18.05
CA GLY A 310 3.73 7.43 -18.11
C GLY A 310 4.27 6.96 -16.75
N LEU A 311 3.66 7.38 -15.66
CA LEU A 311 4.03 6.99 -14.29
C LEU A 311 3.24 5.76 -13.77
N VAL A 312 2.28 5.28 -14.55
CA VAL A 312 1.50 4.07 -14.28
C VAL A 312 1.50 3.15 -15.50
N ASN A 313 1.16 1.89 -15.29
CA ASN A 313 1.06 0.91 -16.37
C ASN A 313 -0.42 0.53 -16.64
N THR A 314 -0.70 0.04 -17.84
CA THR A 314 -1.97 -0.64 -18.11
C THR A 314 -2.04 -1.95 -17.34
N ALA A 315 -3.24 -2.33 -16.92
CA ALA A 315 -3.49 -3.56 -16.17
C ALA A 315 -4.42 -4.49 -16.94
N ASN A 316 -4.21 -5.80 -16.78
CA ASN A 316 -5.05 -6.81 -17.40
C ASN A 316 -5.95 -7.54 -16.40
N CYS A 317 -5.57 -7.64 -15.13
CA CYS A 317 -6.34 -8.30 -14.08
C CYS A 317 -7.21 -7.33 -13.28
N PRO A 318 -8.36 -7.76 -12.73
CA PRO A 318 -9.08 -7.04 -11.67
C PRO A 318 -8.31 -7.00 -10.35
N VAL A 319 -7.37 -7.94 -10.15
CA VAL A 319 -6.46 -7.98 -9.00
C VAL A 319 -5.16 -7.29 -9.36
N ALA A 320 -4.62 -6.51 -8.42
CA ALA A 320 -3.38 -5.76 -8.63
C ALA A 320 -2.19 -6.70 -8.89
N PRO A 321 -1.22 -6.29 -9.74
CA PRO A 321 0.02 -7.01 -9.92
C PRO A 321 0.74 -7.26 -8.58
N ASN A 322 1.54 -8.33 -8.54
CA ASN A 322 2.34 -8.73 -7.38
C ASN A 322 1.53 -9.12 -6.14
N LEU A 323 0.22 -9.38 -6.27
CA LEU A 323 -0.58 -10.01 -5.22
C LEU A 323 -0.73 -11.51 -5.49
N PHE A 324 -1.09 -12.24 -4.44
CA PHE A 324 -1.37 -13.67 -4.53
C PHE A 324 -2.30 -14.00 -5.70
N ALA A 325 -1.98 -15.02 -6.48
CA ALA A 325 -2.74 -15.53 -7.62
C ALA A 325 -2.92 -14.55 -8.81
N THR A 326 -2.25 -13.39 -8.85
CA THR A 326 -2.34 -12.52 -10.02
C THR A 326 -1.49 -13.05 -11.17
N ASP A 327 -2.13 -13.27 -12.33
CA ASP A 327 -1.48 -13.66 -13.58
C ASP A 327 -1.96 -12.73 -14.71
N GLU A 328 -1.20 -11.67 -14.96
CA GLU A 328 -1.50 -10.65 -15.98
C GLU A 328 -1.62 -11.26 -17.38
N ALA A 329 -0.81 -12.28 -17.72
CA ALA A 329 -0.85 -12.93 -19.02
C ALA A 329 -2.13 -13.78 -19.19
N LEU A 330 -2.54 -14.46 -18.13
CA LEU A 330 -3.78 -15.23 -18.11
C LEU A 330 -5.01 -14.31 -18.21
N CYS A 331 -5.04 -13.24 -17.42
CA CYS A 331 -6.12 -12.25 -17.45
C CYS A 331 -6.27 -11.59 -18.82
N ALA A 332 -5.18 -11.31 -19.52
CA ALA A 332 -5.19 -10.74 -20.87
C ALA A 332 -5.94 -11.62 -21.91
N THR A 333 -6.14 -12.92 -21.59
CA THR A 333 -6.92 -13.85 -22.45
C THR A 333 -8.42 -13.72 -22.23
N TRP A 334 -8.89 -13.14 -21.11
CA TRP A 334 -10.30 -13.06 -20.73
C TRP A 334 -10.90 -11.66 -20.95
N GLY A 335 -10.06 -10.62 -20.87
CA GLY A 335 -10.50 -9.23 -20.95
C GLY A 335 -10.80 -8.76 -22.35
N VAL A 336 -11.56 -7.66 -22.42
CA VAL A 336 -11.76 -6.95 -23.69
C VAL A 336 -10.48 -6.23 -24.10
N LYS A 337 -10.15 -6.30 -25.39
CA LYS A 337 -9.02 -5.58 -25.99
C LYS A 337 -9.50 -4.26 -26.57
N TYR A 338 -8.64 -3.27 -26.61
CA TYR A 338 -8.93 -2.00 -27.28
C TYR A 338 -9.20 -2.24 -28.77
N ASP A 339 -10.43 -2.00 -29.20
CA ASP A 339 -10.88 -2.08 -30.58
C ASP A 339 -12.11 -1.17 -30.76
N PRO A 340 -11.90 0.13 -31.01
CA PRO A 340 -12.99 1.08 -31.16
C PRO A 340 -13.86 0.81 -32.40
N VAL A 341 -13.34 0.09 -33.41
CA VAL A 341 -14.13 -0.26 -34.62
C VAL A 341 -15.14 -1.35 -34.26
N ALA A 342 -14.71 -2.43 -33.61
CA ALA A 342 -15.62 -3.47 -33.14
C ALA A 342 -16.58 -2.94 -32.07
N ALA A 343 -16.12 -2.06 -31.17
CA ALA A 343 -16.97 -1.39 -30.19
C ALA A 343 -18.13 -0.64 -30.85
N LYS A 344 -17.83 0.18 -31.86
CA LYS A 344 -18.84 0.92 -32.63
C LYS A 344 -19.84 0.01 -33.31
N ALA A 345 -19.39 -1.12 -33.86
CA ALA A 345 -20.26 -2.11 -34.49
C ALA A 345 -21.22 -2.77 -33.47
N LEU A 346 -20.74 -3.08 -32.26
CA LEU A 346 -21.60 -3.60 -31.18
C LEU A 346 -22.64 -2.57 -30.72
N MET A 347 -22.25 -1.30 -30.58
CA MET A 347 -23.19 -0.23 -30.23
C MET A 347 -24.24 -0.04 -31.30
N ALA A 348 -23.88 -0.04 -32.59
CA ALA A 348 -24.81 0.06 -33.70
C ALA A 348 -25.81 -1.12 -33.74
N LYS A 349 -25.33 -2.36 -33.47
CA LYS A 349 -26.19 -3.54 -33.33
C LYS A 349 -27.20 -3.39 -32.19
N ALA A 350 -26.82 -2.70 -31.12
CA ALA A 350 -27.71 -2.40 -29.98
C ALA A 350 -28.62 -1.19 -30.22
N GLY A 351 -28.55 -0.53 -31.39
CA GLY A 351 -29.39 0.61 -31.77
C GLY A 351 -28.84 1.98 -31.38
N TYR A 352 -27.56 2.05 -31.01
CA TYR A 352 -26.88 3.29 -30.60
C TYR A 352 -25.89 3.76 -31.66
N GLY A 353 -25.75 5.07 -31.81
CA GLY A 353 -24.84 5.69 -32.79
C GLY A 353 -24.90 7.20 -32.72
N PRO A 354 -24.24 7.92 -33.66
CA PRO A 354 -24.21 9.40 -33.64
C PRO A 354 -25.60 10.07 -33.63
N ASP A 355 -26.55 9.50 -34.36
CA ASP A 355 -27.90 10.05 -34.44
C ASP A 355 -28.81 9.65 -33.28
N HIS A 356 -28.42 8.62 -32.54
CA HIS A 356 -29.12 8.12 -31.36
C HIS A 356 -28.12 7.66 -30.29
N PRO A 357 -27.42 8.59 -29.63
CA PRO A 357 -26.38 8.24 -28.67
C PRO A 357 -26.96 7.65 -27.38
N LEU A 358 -26.21 6.67 -26.82
CA LEU A 358 -26.47 6.18 -25.46
C LEU A 358 -26.05 7.25 -24.46
N LYS A 359 -26.99 7.76 -23.69
CA LYS A 359 -26.69 8.72 -22.62
C LYS A 359 -26.37 7.99 -21.33
N ILE A 360 -25.24 8.32 -20.74
CA ILE A 360 -24.76 7.74 -19.47
C ILE A 360 -24.13 8.81 -18.57
N LYS A 361 -24.01 8.48 -17.29
CA LYS A 361 -23.10 9.19 -16.37
C LYS A 361 -21.75 8.50 -16.35
N LEU A 362 -20.70 9.29 -16.34
CA LEU A 362 -19.35 8.86 -16.02
C LEU A 362 -19.03 9.36 -14.61
N LEU A 363 -19.22 8.48 -13.62
CA LEU A 363 -19.10 8.84 -12.21
C LEU A 363 -17.64 8.74 -11.76
N VAL A 364 -17.15 9.82 -11.18
CA VAL A 364 -15.75 10.01 -10.84
C VAL A 364 -15.63 10.49 -9.41
N HIS A 365 -14.67 10.00 -8.66
CA HIS A 365 -14.24 10.65 -7.44
C HIS A 365 -12.94 11.44 -7.66
N LYS A 366 -12.80 12.55 -6.93
CA LYS A 366 -11.74 13.52 -7.14
C LYS A 366 -10.40 12.99 -6.63
N LEU A 367 -9.50 12.64 -7.55
CA LEU A 367 -8.12 12.25 -7.29
C LEU A 367 -7.18 12.80 -8.39
N PRO A 368 -5.88 13.00 -8.10
CA PRO A 368 -4.92 13.50 -9.10
C PRO A 368 -4.85 12.63 -10.36
N GLY A 369 -4.85 13.24 -11.54
CA GLY A 369 -4.82 12.57 -12.86
C GLY A 369 -6.15 12.00 -13.33
N TRP A 370 -7.14 11.83 -12.45
CA TRP A 370 -8.41 11.21 -12.80
C TRP A 370 -9.26 12.09 -13.70
N ASP A 371 -9.28 13.40 -13.49
CA ASP A 371 -10.08 14.31 -14.31
C ASP A 371 -9.65 14.25 -15.78
N GLN A 372 -8.35 14.26 -16.05
CA GLN A 372 -7.81 14.16 -17.41
C GLN A 372 -8.09 12.79 -18.03
N MET A 373 -7.91 11.70 -17.29
CA MET A 373 -8.26 10.35 -17.74
C MET A 373 -9.74 10.26 -18.15
N HIS A 374 -10.64 10.84 -17.35
CA HIS A 374 -12.07 10.77 -17.65
C HIS A 374 -12.47 11.65 -18.84
N GLN A 375 -11.76 12.76 -19.11
CA GLN A 375 -11.94 13.55 -20.32
C GLN A 375 -11.53 12.76 -21.58
N ILE A 376 -10.41 12.03 -21.52
CA ILE A 376 -10.00 11.13 -22.61
C ILE A 376 -11.03 10.00 -22.77
N MET A 377 -11.46 9.38 -21.68
CA MET A 377 -12.49 8.33 -21.69
C MET A 377 -13.82 8.83 -22.28
N GLN A 378 -14.23 10.05 -21.98
CA GLN A 378 -15.43 10.68 -22.57
C GLN A 378 -15.31 10.80 -24.10
N GLN A 379 -14.14 11.18 -24.61
CA GLN A 379 -13.88 11.25 -26.05
C GLN A 379 -13.89 9.85 -26.71
N ASP A 380 -13.27 8.86 -26.08
CA ASP A 380 -13.30 7.47 -26.53
C ASP A 380 -14.73 6.95 -26.65
N LEU A 381 -15.55 7.23 -25.65
CA LEU A 381 -16.95 6.81 -25.62
C LEU A 381 -17.81 7.55 -26.66
N ALA A 382 -17.56 8.84 -26.89
CA ALA A 382 -18.25 9.62 -27.93
C ALA A 382 -17.98 9.04 -29.32
N ALA A 383 -16.77 8.53 -29.60
CA ALA A 383 -16.42 7.93 -30.89
C ALA A 383 -17.24 6.68 -31.24
N ILE A 384 -17.83 6.01 -30.26
CA ILE A 384 -18.68 4.81 -30.44
C ILE A 384 -20.18 5.09 -30.26
N GLY A 385 -20.59 6.37 -30.16
CA GLY A 385 -22.01 6.77 -30.05
C GLY A 385 -22.51 6.74 -28.60
N VAL A 386 -21.67 7.06 -27.62
CA VAL A 386 -22.05 7.21 -26.22
C VAL A 386 -21.89 8.68 -25.81
N ASP A 387 -22.94 9.30 -25.31
CA ASP A 387 -22.93 10.63 -24.68
C ASP A 387 -22.73 10.46 -23.18
N ALA A 388 -21.47 10.53 -22.75
CA ALA A 388 -21.06 10.35 -21.37
C ALA A 388 -20.92 11.71 -20.66
N GLN A 389 -21.69 11.94 -19.60
CA GLN A 389 -21.61 13.14 -18.77
C GLN A 389 -20.76 12.88 -17.54
N ILE A 390 -19.62 13.57 -17.43
CA ILE A 390 -18.74 13.45 -16.27
C ILE A 390 -19.40 14.09 -15.05
N GLU A 391 -19.53 13.31 -13.98
CA GLU A 391 -20.05 13.75 -12.69
C GLU A 391 -19.02 13.45 -11.60
N THR A 392 -18.29 14.48 -11.16
CA THR A 392 -17.25 14.37 -10.13
C THR A 392 -17.84 14.57 -8.74
N ARG A 393 -17.47 13.71 -7.80
CA ARG A 393 -17.89 13.75 -6.39
C ARG A 393 -16.68 13.64 -5.48
N GLU A 394 -16.77 14.22 -4.27
CA GLU A 394 -15.83 13.94 -3.20
C GLU A 394 -15.90 12.46 -2.80
N VAL A 395 -14.78 11.88 -2.35
CA VAL A 395 -14.62 10.43 -2.15
C VAL A 395 -15.73 9.79 -1.31
N ALA A 396 -16.05 10.38 -0.14
CA ALA A 396 -17.09 9.85 0.74
C ALA A 396 -18.48 9.90 0.07
N ALA A 397 -18.82 11.04 -0.54
CA ALA A 397 -20.09 11.23 -1.25
C ALA A 397 -20.22 10.32 -2.49
N PHE A 398 -19.10 10.00 -3.15
CA PHE A 398 -19.06 9.02 -4.23
C PHE A 398 -19.48 7.63 -3.74
N PHE A 399 -18.87 7.12 -2.68
CA PHE A 399 -19.19 5.78 -2.18
C PHE A 399 -20.62 5.67 -1.64
N ASP A 400 -21.12 6.70 -0.96
CA ASP A 400 -22.51 6.72 -0.50
C ASP A 400 -23.51 6.72 -1.67
N TYR A 401 -23.21 7.49 -2.71
CA TYR A 401 -24.01 7.49 -3.94
C TYR A 401 -23.99 6.11 -4.61
N MET A 402 -22.84 5.47 -4.73
CA MET A 402 -22.68 4.16 -5.36
C MET A 402 -23.47 3.07 -4.62
N LYS A 403 -23.50 3.08 -3.28
CA LYS A 403 -24.33 2.17 -2.49
C LYS A 403 -25.80 2.28 -2.88
N GLY A 404 -26.29 3.50 -3.06
CA GLY A 404 -27.68 3.77 -3.43
C GLY A 404 -28.02 3.38 -4.87
N VAL A 405 -27.14 3.69 -5.82
CA VAL A 405 -27.36 3.43 -7.26
C VAL A 405 -27.27 1.94 -7.56
N ASN A 406 -26.27 1.24 -7.08
CA ASN A 406 -26.07 -0.18 -7.35
C ASN A 406 -27.16 -1.08 -6.71
N ALA A 407 -27.92 -0.56 -5.76
CA ALA A 407 -29.07 -1.24 -5.20
C ALA A 407 -30.34 -1.17 -6.09
N LYS A 408 -30.35 -0.28 -7.10
CA LYS A 408 -31.51 -0.02 -7.98
C LYS A 408 -31.45 -0.82 -9.26
N THR A 409 -32.60 -1.04 -9.85
CA THR A 409 -32.81 -1.65 -11.17
C THR A 409 -33.30 -0.65 -12.22
N ASP A 410 -33.56 0.59 -11.80
CA ASP A 410 -34.01 1.72 -12.60
C ASP A 410 -33.17 2.97 -12.27
N GLY A 411 -33.14 3.90 -13.21
CA GLY A 411 -32.39 5.15 -13.11
C GLY A 411 -31.49 5.41 -14.31
N GLU A 412 -30.57 6.36 -14.16
CA GLU A 412 -29.62 6.68 -15.22
C GLU A 412 -28.46 5.65 -15.22
N PRO A 413 -28.17 5.07 -16.41
CA PRO A 413 -27.04 4.16 -16.52
C PRO A 413 -25.73 4.91 -16.29
N ALA A 414 -24.80 4.28 -15.55
CA ALA A 414 -23.52 4.90 -15.26
C ALA A 414 -22.36 3.91 -15.42
N VAL A 415 -21.27 4.43 -15.99
CA VAL A 415 -19.92 3.86 -15.85
C VAL A 415 -19.24 4.59 -14.71
N TRP A 416 -18.51 3.88 -13.90
CA TRP A 416 -17.72 4.47 -12.82
C TRP A 416 -16.37 3.81 -12.73
N THR A 417 -15.40 4.58 -12.24
CA THR A 417 -14.05 4.10 -12.03
C THR A 417 -13.73 4.09 -10.55
N MET A 418 -13.01 3.09 -10.13
CA MET A 418 -12.56 2.95 -8.76
C MET A 418 -11.17 2.35 -8.70
N GLY A 419 -10.36 2.85 -7.77
CA GLY A 419 -9.13 2.21 -7.37
C GLY A 419 -9.32 1.40 -6.09
N MET A 420 -8.70 0.24 -6.04
CA MET A 420 -8.61 -0.61 -4.86
C MET A 420 -7.15 -0.79 -4.46
N SER A 421 -6.90 -0.92 -3.17
CA SER A 421 -5.59 -1.20 -2.62
C SER A 421 -5.69 -2.32 -1.60
N GLY A 422 -4.73 -3.22 -1.59
CA GLY A 422 -4.71 -4.33 -0.66
C GLY A 422 -3.40 -5.10 -0.67
N VAL A 423 -3.33 -6.08 0.20
CA VAL A 423 -2.23 -7.06 0.28
C VAL A 423 -2.70 -8.47 -0.12
N ASP A 424 -3.97 -8.59 -0.53
CA ASP A 424 -4.61 -9.86 -0.88
C ASP A 424 -5.77 -9.64 -1.85
N PRO A 425 -6.03 -10.57 -2.79
CA PRO A 425 -7.18 -10.52 -3.70
C PRO A 425 -8.56 -10.49 -3.03
N ASP A 426 -8.64 -10.68 -1.73
CA ASP A 426 -9.90 -10.70 -0.98
C ASP A 426 -10.70 -9.38 -1.07
N TYR A 427 -10.10 -8.29 -1.58
CA TYR A 427 -10.87 -7.11 -1.91
C TYR A 427 -11.93 -7.36 -3.02
N LEU A 428 -11.79 -8.44 -3.80
CA LEU A 428 -12.87 -8.90 -4.70
C LEU A 428 -14.14 -9.27 -3.92
N TYR A 429 -13.99 -9.92 -2.75
CA TYR A 429 -15.12 -10.18 -1.86
C TYR A 429 -15.77 -8.88 -1.39
N PHE A 430 -14.95 -7.94 -0.97
CA PHE A 430 -15.41 -6.65 -0.48
C PHE A 430 -16.18 -5.86 -1.54
N LEU A 431 -15.78 -5.98 -2.81
CA LEU A 431 -16.45 -5.30 -3.92
C LEU A 431 -17.70 -6.01 -4.41
N TRP A 432 -17.59 -7.32 -4.67
CA TRP A 432 -18.56 -8.06 -5.48
C TRP A 432 -19.51 -8.95 -4.67
N LYS A 433 -19.30 -9.12 -3.38
CA LYS A 433 -20.22 -9.85 -2.49
C LYS A 433 -21.47 -9.00 -2.19
N GLN A 434 -22.62 -9.65 -2.10
CA GLN A 434 -23.88 -8.99 -1.74
C GLN A 434 -24.38 -9.46 -0.35
N PRO A 435 -24.79 -8.55 0.56
CA PRO A 435 -24.59 -7.10 0.48
C PRO A 435 -23.09 -6.74 0.60
N GLY A 436 -22.64 -5.73 -0.13
CA GLY A 436 -21.23 -5.33 -0.17
C GLY A 436 -21.01 -3.84 0.05
N PHE A 437 -19.73 -3.45 0.03
CA PHE A 437 -19.29 -2.08 0.28
C PHE A 437 -20.01 -1.04 -0.60
N VAL A 438 -20.20 -1.34 -1.88
CA VAL A 438 -20.90 -0.48 -2.85
C VAL A 438 -22.07 -1.20 -3.53
N ASN A 439 -22.57 -2.29 -2.96
CA ASN A 439 -23.72 -3.06 -3.44
C ASN A 439 -23.59 -3.54 -4.91
N MET A 440 -22.38 -3.87 -5.34
CA MET A 440 -22.13 -4.36 -6.70
C MET A 440 -22.52 -5.81 -6.93
N GLY A 441 -22.94 -6.54 -5.90
CA GLY A 441 -23.23 -7.96 -5.97
C GLY A 441 -23.97 -8.39 -7.22
N LEU A 442 -23.46 -9.43 -7.90
CA LEU A 442 -23.92 -9.86 -9.20
C LEU A 442 -25.03 -10.92 -9.09
N ASN A 443 -24.70 -12.06 -8.52
CA ASN A 443 -25.62 -13.19 -8.36
C ASN A 443 -25.08 -14.16 -7.31
N ALA A 444 -25.92 -15.16 -6.95
CA ALA A 444 -25.59 -16.16 -5.93
C ALA A 444 -24.36 -17.02 -6.29
N ASP A 445 -24.06 -17.25 -7.56
CA ASP A 445 -22.90 -18.05 -7.97
C ASP A 445 -21.59 -17.31 -7.71
N VAL A 446 -21.54 -16.00 -8.01
CA VAL A 446 -20.38 -15.16 -7.69
C VAL A 446 -20.23 -15.03 -6.17
N ASP A 447 -21.32 -14.81 -5.44
CA ASP A 447 -21.31 -14.76 -3.98
C ASP A 447 -20.74 -16.05 -3.39
N LYS A 448 -21.16 -17.20 -3.91
CA LYS A 448 -20.64 -18.51 -3.52
C LYS A 448 -19.14 -18.65 -3.80
N MET A 449 -18.68 -18.29 -5.00
CA MET A 449 -17.25 -18.35 -5.34
C MET A 449 -16.41 -17.45 -4.42
N LEU A 450 -16.91 -16.25 -4.11
CA LEU A 450 -16.26 -15.31 -3.19
C LEU A 450 -16.16 -15.84 -1.76
N GLU A 451 -17.18 -16.54 -1.27
CA GLU A 451 -17.16 -17.22 0.04
C GLU A 451 -16.23 -18.43 0.05
N GLU A 452 -16.25 -19.23 -1.02
CA GLU A 452 -15.41 -20.43 -1.15
C GLU A 452 -13.93 -20.06 -1.16
N GLN A 453 -13.50 -19.02 -1.93
CA GLN A 453 -12.09 -18.62 -1.99
C GLN A 453 -11.54 -18.28 -0.59
N ARG A 454 -12.36 -17.68 0.27
CA ARG A 454 -11.96 -17.35 1.65
C ARG A 454 -11.67 -18.56 2.52
N LYS A 455 -12.25 -19.72 2.19
CA LYS A 455 -12.07 -20.97 2.95
C LYS A 455 -10.96 -21.85 2.42
N LEU A 456 -10.36 -21.47 1.29
CA LEU A 456 -9.31 -22.20 0.62
C LEU A 456 -7.94 -21.57 0.89
N SER A 457 -6.87 -22.32 0.57
CA SER A 457 -5.49 -21.86 0.61
C SER A 457 -4.70 -22.40 -0.59
N GLY A 458 -3.50 -21.86 -0.86
CA GLY A 458 -2.60 -22.32 -1.92
C GLY A 458 -3.27 -22.37 -3.29
N ASP A 459 -2.91 -23.39 -4.11
CA ASP A 459 -3.36 -23.53 -5.49
C ASP A 459 -4.88 -23.63 -5.63
N ALA A 460 -5.57 -24.25 -4.67
CA ALA A 460 -7.03 -24.36 -4.69
C ALA A 460 -7.69 -22.97 -4.56
N ARG A 461 -7.12 -22.08 -3.72
CA ARG A 461 -7.57 -20.69 -3.60
C ARG A 461 -7.26 -19.91 -4.87
N ALA A 462 -6.03 -20.05 -5.41
CA ALA A 462 -5.63 -19.38 -6.64
C ALA A 462 -6.55 -19.73 -7.81
N ALA A 463 -6.84 -21.01 -8.00
CA ALA A 463 -7.78 -21.46 -9.04
C ALA A 463 -9.20 -20.88 -8.86
N LYS A 464 -9.66 -20.70 -7.61
CA LYS A 464 -10.95 -20.08 -7.33
C LYS A 464 -10.95 -18.58 -7.63
N ILE A 465 -9.88 -17.87 -7.31
CA ILE A 465 -9.71 -16.45 -7.65
C ILE A 465 -9.72 -16.27 -9.17
N HIS A 466 -8.97 -17.08 -9.93
CA HIS A 466 -9.00 -17.05 -11.38
C HIS A 466 -10.39 -17.30 -11.97
N GLN A 467 -11.20 -18.21 -11.36
CA GLN A 467 -12.60 -18.39 -11.77
C GLN A 467 -13.44 -17.13 -11.59
N ILE A 468 -13.24 -16.42 -10.49
CA ILE A 468 -13.95 -15.15 -10.21
C ILE A 468 -13.52 -14.09 -11.22
N GLU A 469 -12.21 -13.87 -11.40
CA GLU A 469 -11.67 -12.90 -12.34
C GLU A 469 -12.17 -13.16 -13.76
N LYS A 470 -12.06 -14.40 -14.22
CA LYS A 470 -12.56 -14.81 -15.53
C LYS A 470 -14.04 -14.47 -15.71
N TYR A 471 -14.86 -14.81 -14.73
CA TYR A 471 -16.29 -14.51 -14.77
C TYR A 471 -16.55 -12.99 -14.87
N LEU A 472 -15.88 -12.20 -14.08
CA LEU A 472 -16.01 -10.74 -14.06
C LEU A 472 -15.61 -10.12 -15.42
N MET A 473 -14.51 -10.62 -16.01
CA MET A 473 -13.93 -10.06 -17.23
C MET A 473 -14.66 -10.52 -18.49
N GLU A 474 -14.96 -11.82 -18.65
CA GLU A 474 -15.68 -12.33 -19.83
C GLU A 474 -17.08 -11.74 -19.97
N ASN A 475 -17.71 -11.37 -18.85
CA ASN A 475 -18.99 -10.69 -18.82
C ASN A 475 -18.87 -9.16 -18.77
N ALA A 476 -17.65 -8.62 -18.83
CA ALA A 476 -17.35 -7.19 -18.75
C ALA A 476 -18.02 -6.51 -17.54
N TYR A 477 -18.05 -7.14 -16.38
CA TYR A 477 -18.46 -6.51 -15.13
C TYR A 477 -17.33 -5.66 -14.55
N ALA A 478 -16.08 -6.10 -14.70
CA ALA A 478 -14.88 -5.36 -14.37
C ALA A 478 -14.02 -5.17 -15.62
N ILE A 479 -13.65 -3.95 -15.91
CA ILE A 479 -12.68 -3.59 -16.94
C ILE A 479 -11.42 -3.09 -16.23
N PRO A 480 -10.35 -3.88 -16.15
CA PRO A 480 -9.08 -3.42 -15.62
C PRO A 480 -8.55 -2.23 -16.44
N LEU A 481 -8.06 -1.20 -15.77
CA LEU A 481 -7.56 0.00 -16.43
C LEU A 481 -6.06 0.16 -16.22
N LEU A 482 -5.65 0.53 -15.02
CA LEU A 482 -4.28 0.96 -14.70
C LEU A 482 -3.79 0.38 -13.36
N SER A 483 -2.48 0.19 -13.22
CA SER A 483 -1.83 -0.18 -11.97
C SER A 483 -0.41 0.44 -11.91
N PRO A 484 0.04 1.02 -10.79
CA PRO A 484 -0.76 1.41 -9.62
C PRO A 484 -1.78 2.50 -9.98
N GLY A 485 -3.00 2.38 -9.45
CA GLY A 485 -4.15 3.14 -9.96
C GLY A 485 -4.23 4.61 -9.56
N TRP A 486 -3.36 5.14 -8.67
CA TRP A 486 -3.57 6.48 -8.11
C TRP A 486 -2.39 7.43 -8.24
N GLY A 487 -1.31 7.00 -8.88
CA GLY A 487 -0.16 7.88 -9.05
C GLY A 487 0.43 8.37 -7.72
N TRP A 488 0.47 7.51 -6.69
CA TRP A 488 1.18 7.84 -5.46
C TRP A 488 2.66 7.99 -5.76
N LEU A 489 3.16 9.18 -5.55
CA LEU A 489 4.49 9.59 -5.96
C LEU A 489 5.24 10.21 -4.80
N MET A 490 6.53 9.95 -4.78
CA MET A 490 7.49 10.70 -3.96
C MET A 490 8.60 11.21 -4.88
N ALA A 491 9.16 12.35 -4.55
CA ALA A 491 10.36 12.85 -5.22
C ALA A 491 11.40 13.26 -4.19
N SER A 492 12.66 13.14 -4.56
CA SER A 492 13.78 13.59 -3.72
C SER A 492 14.81 14.35 -4.52
N THR A 493 15.68 15.09 -3.82
CA THR A 493 16.94 15.53 -4.42
C THR A 493 17.80 14.32 -4.80
N SER A 494 18.70 14.46 -5.77
CA SER A 494 19.62 13.40 -6.20
C SER A 494 20.55 12.91 -5.09
N LYS A 495 20.68 13.65 -4.00
CA LYS A 495 21.48 13.32 -2.81
C LYS A 495 20.88 12.22 -1.95
N VAL A 496 19.59 11.93 -2.09
CA VAL A 496 18.89 10.88 -1.35
C VAL A 496 18.89 9.59 -2.16
N ASP A 497 19.34 8.50 -1.56
CA ASP A 497 19.35 7.16 -2.12
C ASP A 497 18.66 6.16 -1.20
N GLY A 498 18.24 5.00 -1.74
CA GLY A 498 17.74 3.87 -0.96
C GLY A 498 16.28 3.97 -0.51
N PHE A 499 15.55 5.05 -0.85
CA PHE A 499 14.12 5.15 -0.56
C PHE A 499 13.32 4.17 -1.41
N LYS A 500 12.31 3.53 -0.80
CA LYS A 500 11.39 2.60 -1.46
C LYS A 500 9.95 2.83 -1.01
N MET A 501 9.03 2.46 -1.85
CA MET A 501 7.61 2.36 -1.51
C MET A 501 7.18 0.89 -1.58
N GLY A 502 6.53 0.41 -0.53
CA GLY A 502 6.04 -0.96 -0.42
C GLY A 502 4.53 -1.06 -0.62
N PHE A 503 3.96 -2.22 -0.27
CA PHE A 503 2.53 -2.49 -0.36
C PHE A 503 1.71 -1.46 0.42
N MET A 504 0.50 -1.18 -0.09
CA MET A 504 -0.38 -0.13 0.42
C MET A 504 0.32 1.24 0.55
N VAL A 505 1.24 1.53 -0.39
CA VAL A 505 2.03 2.77 -0.46
C VAL A 505 2.81 3.09 0.81
N SER A 506 3.22 2.07 1.55
CA SER A 506 4.07 2.22 2.73
C SER A 506 5.41 2.86 2.38
N LEU A 507 5.91 3.74 3.25
CA LEU A 507 7.18 4.44 3.05
C LEU A 507 8.30 3.67 3.76
N ILE A 508 9.39 3.37 3.08
CA ILE A 508 10.53 2.60 3.59
C ILE A 508 11.77 3.47 3.55
N PHE A 509 12.25 3.87 4.74
CA PHE A 509 13.43 4.73 4.93
C PHE A 509 14.64 4.01 5.52
N ASN A 510 14.56 2.71 5.78
CA ASN A 510 15.62 1.94 6.46
C ASN A 510 16.95 1.95 5.70
N ASP A 511 16.88 1.88 4.35
CA ASP A 511 18.04 1.85 3.47
C ASP A 511 18.46 3.27 3.02
N VAL A 512 17.73 4.31 3.43
CA VAL A 512 17.95 5.68 2.95
C VAL A 512 19.27 6.23 3.47
N THR A 513 20.07 6.75 2.53
CA THR A 513 21.28 7.53 2.78
C THR A 513 21.17 8.90 2.15
N LYS A 514 21.94 9.87 2.65
CA LYS A 514 22.01 11.24 2.13
C LYS A 514 23.45 11.69 2.06
N SER A 515 23.89 12.11 0.88
CA SER A 515 25.25 12.62 0.60
C SER A 515 25.36 14.13 0.64
#